data_60f64c45ffc59073f15b6d84e9d98bb6
#
_entry.id   60f64c45ffc59073f15b6d84e9d98bb6
#
_cell.length_a   1.000
_cell.length_b   1.000
_cell.length_c   1.000
_cell.angle_alpha   90.00
_cell.angle_beta   90.00
_cell.angle_gamma   90.00
#
_symmetry.space_group_name_H-M   'P 1'
#
loop_
_entity.id
_entity.type
_entity.pdbx_description
1 polymer ?
#
loop_
_entity_poly.entity_id
_entity_poly.type
_entity_poly.pdbx_seq_one_letter_code
_entity_poly.pdbx_strand_id
1 'polypeptide(L)'
;LTNAATGNAPEIAAIGGDTNIDLDLTPKGYGRATFNGQGKIQSVAEKVTSEATAATGTVNYDVLTQAVWNFTSDASANWTLNIRGDGSNSLNNIMDTGESITISHIVKQGSTAYYNSAVQVDGTGVTPEWQGGSAPSGGNSDSLDVYSYTVIKTGDAAFTVLASQTQLA
;
A
#
# COMPACT_ATOMS: atom_id res chain seq x y z
N LEU A 1 24.86 -19.68 -5.97
CA LEU A 1 24.96 -18.91 -7.23
C LEU A 1 26.30 -19.25 -7.87
N THR A 2 26.27 -19.91 -9.01
CA THR A 2 27.44 -20.10 -9.87
C THR A 2 27.55 -18.90 -10.81
N ASN A 3 28.79 -18.41 -10.99
CA ASN A 3 29.06 -17.39 -11.98
C ASN A 3 28.81 -18.00 -13.37
N ALA A 4 28.08 -17.28 -14.23
CA ALA A 4 27.80 -17.74 -15.59
C ALA A 4 29.07 -17.68 -16.47
N ALA A 5 29.14 -18.57 -17.48
CA ALA A 5 30.13 -18.42 -18.54
C ALA A 5 29.90 -17.12 -19.32
N THR A 6 30.96 -16.62 -19.99
CA THR A 6 30.89 -15.39 -20.79
C THR A 6 29.70 -15.43 -21.78
N GLY A 7 28.87 -14.42 -21.73
CA GLY A 7 27.68 -14.29 -22.59
C GLY A 7 26.39 -14.84 -22.00
N ASN A 8 26.41 -15.49 -20.83
CA ASN A 8 25.22 -15.95 -20.13
C ASN A 8 25.00 -15.19 -18.82
N ALA A 9 23.76 -14.93 -18.43
CA ALA A 9 23.42 -14.36 -17.15
C ALA A 9 23.47 -15.44 -16.04
N PRO A 10 23.92 -15.12 -14.81
CA PRO A 10 23.73 -15.99 -13.65
C PRO A 10 22.22 -16.22 -13.42
N GLU A 11 21.85 -17.42 -13.01
CA GLU A 11 20.45 -17.80 -12.81
C GLU A 11 20.22 -18.29 -11.38
N ILE A 12 19.07 -17.92 -10.81
CA ILE A 12 18.47 -18.56 -9.64
C ILE A 12 17.16 -19.16 -10.15
N ALA A 13 17.08 -20.47 -10.20
CA ALA A 13 15.91 -21.18 -10.69
C ALA A 13 15.38 -22.16 -9.64
N ALA A 14 14.06 -22.23 -9.48
CA ALA A 14 13.39 -23.35 -8.82
C ALA A 14 13.30 -24.49 -9.83
N ILE A 15 13.91 -25.64 -9.53
CA ILE A 15 13.96 -26.83 -10.40
C ILE A 15 13.49 -28.06 -9.63
N GLY A 16 12.80 -28.98 -10.30
CA GLY A 16 12.30 -30.20 -9.70
C GLY A 16 11.43 -30.99 -10.67
N GLY A 17 10.82 -32.06 -10.18
CA GLY A 17 9.91 -32.92 -10.95
C GLY A 17 8.45 -32.46 -10.96
N ASP A 18 8.10 -31.48 -10.12
CA ASP A 18 6.74 -30.96 -10.03
C ASP A 18 6.43 -29.98 -11.16
N THR A 19 5.15 -29.85 -11.51
CA THR A 19 4.70 -28.99 -12.60
C THR A 19 4.85 -27.50 -12.26
N ASN A 20 4.69 -27.13 -10.98
CA ASN A 20 4.82 -25.75 -10.49
C ASN A 20 5.66 -25.77 -9.21
N ILE A 21 6.68 -24.95 -9.16
CA ILE A 21 7.60 -24.82 -8.02
C ILE A 21 7.83 -23.35 -7.76
N ASP A 22 7.53 -22.89 -6.54
CA ASP A 22 7.75 -21.53 -6.11
C ASP A 22 9.21 -21.29 -5.69
N LEU A 23 9.70 -20.06 -5.86
CA LEU A 23 10.97 -19.59 -5.35
C LEU A 23 10.72 -18.53 -4.26
N ASP A 24 10.87 -18.93 -3.01
CA ASP A 24 10.67 -18.04 -1.86
C ASP A 24 11.96 -17.29 -1.50
N LEU A 25 11.89 -15.95 -1.49
CA LEU A 25 12.92 -15.08 -0.95
C LEU A 25 12.38 -14.39 0.30
N THR A 26 12.68 -14.93 1.48
CA THR A 26 12.14 -14.44 2.76
C THR A 26 13.19 -13.67 3.56
N PRO A 27 13.15 -12.32 3.58
CA PRO A 27 13.98 -11.51 4.44
C PRO A 27 13.65 -11.72 5.93
N LYS A 28 14.60 -11.46 6.81
CA LYS A 28 14.36 -11.50 8.26
C LYS A 28 13.70 -10.21 8.73
N GLY A 29 12.66 -10.31 9.55
CA GLY A 29 11.92 -9.18 10.11
C GLY A 29 11.26 -8.35 9.00
N TYR A 30 11.41 -7.04 9.04
CA TYR A 30 10.95 -6.13 7.98
C TYR A 30 12.05 -5.80 6.95
N GLY A 31 13.07 -6.68 6.83
CA GLY A 31 14.06 -6.59 5.77
C GLY A 31 13.41 -6.72 4.38
N ARG A 32 14.17 -6.37 3.35
CA ARG A 32 13.69 -6.33 1.96
C ARG A 32 14.58 -7.17 1.04
N ALA A 33 14.00 -7.72 -0.02
CA ALA A 33 14.78 -8.18 -1.17
C ALA A 33 15.10 -6.96 -2.05
N THR A 34 16.38 -6.63 -2.20
CA THR A 34 16.82 -5.42 -2.92
C THR A 34 17.40 -5.78 -4.28
N PHE A 35 16.94 -5.12 -5.33
CA PHE A 35 17.49 -5.19 -6.67
C PHE A 35 18.24 -3.90 -6.97
N ASN A 36 19.59 -3.94 -7.03
CA ASN A 36 20.43 -2.77 -7.32
C ASN A 36 20.56 -2.51 -8.83
N GLY A 37 19.44 -2.42 -9.53
CA GLY A 37 19.38 -2.21 -10.96
C GLY A 37 17.92 -2.24 -11.40
N GLN A 38 17.71 -2.28 -12.71
CA GLN A 38 16.36 -2.42 -13.24
C GLN A 38 15.86 -3.86 -13.03
N GLY A 39 14.74 -4.02 -12.32
CA GLY A 39 14.01 -5.28 -12.24
C GLY A 39 13.02 -5.42 -13.42
N LYS A 40 13.07 -6.55 -14.14
CA LYS A 40 12.03 -6.92 -15.11
C LYS A 40 11.12 -7.95 -14.47
N ILE A 41 9.89 -7.55 -14.12
CA ILE A 41 8.88 -8.41 -13.51
C ILE A 41 7.73 -8.53 -14.50
N GLN A 42 7.37 -9.75 -14.89
CA GLN A 42 6.31 -9.99 -15.88
C GLN A 42 4.94 -9.73 -15.28
N SER A 43 4.72 -10.13 -14.02
CA SER A 43 3.47 -9.94 -13.30
C SER A 43 3.75 -9.91 -11.79
N VAL A 44 3.05 -9.05 -11.06
CA VAL A 44 3.11 -8.98 -9.60
C VAL A 44 1.69 -9.15 -9.08
N ALA A 45 1.52 -10.10 -8.16
CA ALA A 45 0.30 -10.22 -7.36
C ALA A 45 0.52 -9.48 -6.04
N GLU A 46 -0.25 -8.42 -5.81
CA GLU A 46 -0.21 -7.69 -4.56
C GLU A 46 -1.08 -8.36 -3.51
N LYS A 47 -0.65 -8.31 -2.25
CA LYS A 47 -1.44 -8.84 -1.15
C LYS A 47 -2.64 -7.96 -0.88
N VAL A 48 -3.83 -8.54 -0.92
CA VAL A 48 -5.10 -7.92 -0.53
C VAL A 48 -5.52 -8.44 0.84
N THR A 49 -5.87 -7.54 1.76
CA THR A 49 -6.58 -7.89 2.99
C THR A 49 -8.03 -7.42 2.87
N SER A 50 -8.98 -8.33 3.10
CA SER A 50 -10.40 -8.01 3.19
C SER A 50 -10.79 -7.78 4.65
N GLU A 51 -11.42 -6.65 4.93
CA GLU A 51 -11.87 -6.24 6.26
C GLU A 51 -13.40 -6.22 6.29
N ALA A 52 -13.97 -6.92 7.28
CA ALA A 52 -15.43 -7.02 7.44
C ALA A 52 -16.00 -5.95 8.39
N THR A 53 -15.16 -5.11 8.98
CA THR A 53 -15.62 -3.97 9.80
C THR A 53 -15.86 -2.74 8.93
N ALA A 54 -16.64 -1.79 9.43
CA ALA A 54 -16.90 -0.53 8.75
C ALA A 54 -15.69 0.42 8.85
N ALA A 55 -15.38 1.15 7.79
CA ALA A 55 -14.44 2.26 7.87
C ALA A 55 -15.03 3.37 8.75
N THR A 56 -14.30 3.74 9.83
CA THR A 56 -14.71 4.76 10.81
C THR A 56 -13.52 5.16 11.70
N GLY A 57 -13.58 6.32 12.32
CA GLY A 57 -12.55 6.79 13.27
C GLY A 57 -11.15 6.85 12.65
N THR A 58 -10.15 6.27 13.29
CA THR A 58 -8.80 6.15 12.73
C THR A 58 -8.58 4.75 12.19
N VAL A 59 -8.42 4.64 10.89
CA VAL A 59 -8.09 3.41 10.16
C VAL A 59 -6.56 3.35 10.04
N ASN A 60 -5.92 2.41 10.77
CA ASN A 60 -4.47 2.23 10.73
C ASN A 60 -4.09 1.31 9.57
N TYR A 61 -3.56 1.89 8.50
CA TYR A 61 -3.10 1.15 7.33
C TYR A 61 -1.68 0.65 7.54
N ASP A 62 -1.54 -0.67 7.76
CA ASP A 62 -0.27 -1.33 8.03
C ASP A 62 0.34 -1.83 6.71
N VAL A 63 1.30 -1.08 6.14
CA VAL A 63 1.90 -1.39 4.82
C VAL A 63 2.74 -2.67 4.82
N LEU A 64 3.20 -3.14 5.99
CA LEU A 64 3.88 -4.42 6.12
C LEU A 64 2.91 -5.62 6.05
N THR A 65 1.59 -5.37 6.08
CA THR A 65 0.57 -6.41 6.06
C THR A 65 -0.05 -6.60 4.68
N GLN A 66 -0.33 -5.53 3.95
CA GLN A 66 -0.98 -5.54 2.64
C GLN A 66 -0.60 -4.33 1.78
N ALA A 67 -0.72 -4.48 0.46
CA ALA A 67 -0.66 -3.38 -0.51
C ALA A 67 -2.07 -2.84 -0.82
N VAL A 68 -3.10 -3.69 -0.73
CA VAL A 68 -4.51 -3.33 -0.95
C VAL A 68 -5.33 -3.71 0.27
N TRP A 69 -6.06 -2.76 0.85
CA TRP A 69 -6.99 -3.02 1.95
C TRP A 69 -8.42 -2.75 1.51
N ASN A 70 -9.23 -3.82 1.52
CA ASN A 70 -10.60 -3.82 1.01
C ASN A 70 -11.59 -3.95 2.16
N PHE A 71 -12.30 -2.86 2.48
CA PHE A 71 -13.40 -2.83 3.45
C PHE A 71 -14.70 -3.26 2.78
N THR A 72 -15.26 -4.39 3.23
CA THR A 72 -16.43 -5.04 2.62
C THR A 72 -17.75 -4.68 3.31
N SER A 73 -17.71 -4.01 4.47
CA SER A 73 -18.88 -3.44 5.14
C SER A 73 -19.01 -1.97 4.84
N ASP A 74 -20.23 -1.47 4.82
CA ASP A 74 -20.54 -0.07 4.56
C ASP A 74 -19.84 0.85 5.58
N ALA A 75 -19.16 1.89 5.11
CA ALA A 75 -18.58 2.90 5.99
C ALA A 75 -19.65 3.49 6.93
N SER A 76 -19.29 3.75 8.18
CA SER A 76 -20.25 4.23 9.19
C SER A 76 -20.02 5.68 9.64
N ALA A 77 -18.89 6.27 9.30
CA ALA A 77 -18.54 7.67 9.50
C ALA A 77 -17.38 8.08 8.59
N ASN A 78 -17.13 9.38 8.46
CA ASN A 78 -15.86 9.85 7.88
C ASN A 78 -14.69 9.36 8.74
N TRP A 79 -13.57 9.04 8.11
CA TRP A 79 -12.42 8.46 8.79
C TRP A 79 -11.12 9.19 8.53
N THR A 80 -10.18 9.01 9.42
CA THR A 80 -8.77 9.37 9.24
C THR A 80 -8.01 8.12 8.79
N LEU A 81 -7.26 8.18 7.70
CA LEU A 81 -6.35 7.12 7.30
C LEU A 81 -4.97 7.41 7.91
N ASN A 82 -4.48 6.51 8.76
CA ASN A 82 -3.13 6.58 9.32
C ASN A 82 -2.24 5.53 8.66
N ILE A 83 -1.34 5.95 7.79
CA ILE A 83 -0.42 5.09 7.04
C ILE A 83 0.83 4.89 7.90
N ARG A 84 1.17 3.62 8.20
CA ARG A 84 2.30 3.26 9.05
C ARG A 84 2.92 1.92 8.62
N GLY A 85 4.10 1.57 9.14
CA GLY A 85 4.68 0.24 8.91
C GLY A 85 3.74 -0.85 9.42
N ASP A 86 3.55 -0.90 10.74
CA ASP A 86 2.54 -1.71 11.46
C ASP A 86 2.33 -1.15 12.88
N GLY A 87 1.71 -1.93 13.79
CA GLY A 87 1.49 -1.52 15.19
C GLY A 87 2.76 -1.31 16.01
N SER A 88 3.91 -1.78 15.55
CA SER A 88 5.21 -1.74 16.25
C SER A 88 6.30 -1.00 15.47
N ASN A 89 6.11 -0.82 14.18
CA ASN A 89 7.09 -0.23 13.27
C ASN A 89 6.51 0.98 12.55
N SER A 90 7.19 2.12 12.67
CA SER A 90 6.81 3.31 11.93
C SER A 90 7.18 3.18 10.44
N LEU A 91 6.46 3.89 9.59
CA LEU A 91 6.83 4.03 8.18
C LEU A 91 8.20 4.69 8.05
N ASN A 92 8.49 5.65 8.96
CA ASN A 92 9.78 6.31 9.02
C ASN A 92 10.96 5.34 9.22
N ASN A 93 10.77 4.26 9.99
CA ASN A 93 11.84 3.29 10.27
C ASN A 93 12.05 2.28 9.12
N ILE A 94 11.01 2.00 8.34
CA ILE A 94 11.06 0.97 7.30
C ILE A 94 11.34 1.49 5.90
N MET A 95 11.26 2.81 5.69
CA MET A 95 11.60 3.49 4.43
C MET A 95 12.89 4.29 4.57
N ASP A 96 13.70 4.32 3.53
CA ASP A 96 14.82 5.24 3.40
C ASP A 96 14.39 6.56 2.73
N THR A 97 15.09 7.64 3.02
CA THR A 97 14.84 8.93 2.33
C THR A 97 15.05 8.78 0.82
N GLY A 98 14.09 9.25 0.03
CA GLY A 98 14.07 9.09 -1.42
C GLY A 98 13.29 7.86 -1.90
N GLU A 99 12.73 7.05 -1.00
CA GLU A 99 11.84 5.94 -1.37
C GLU A 99 10.37 6.37 -1.41
N SER A 100 9.59 5.62 -2.16
CA SER A 100 8.13 5.76 -2.19
C SER A 100 7.45 4.40 -2.15
N ILE A 101 6.24 4.38 -1.56
CA ILE A 101 5.31 3.25 -1.62
C ILE A 101 3.96 3.72 -2.15
N THR A 102 3.26 2.83 -2.83
CA THR A 102 1.88 3.08 -3.27
C THR A 102 0.97 2.03 -2.62
N ILE A 103 -0.17 2.49 -2.11
CA ILE A 103 -1.18 1.65 -1.46
C ILE A 103 -2.56 1.97 -2.02
N SER A 104 -3.47 1.00 -1.94
CA SER A 104 -4.88 1.16 -2.29
C SER A 104 -5.77 0.84 -1.10
N HIS A 105 -6.72 1.74 -0.80
CA HIS A 105 -7.72 1.60 0.23
C HIS A 105 -9.10 1.61 -0.42
N ILE A 106 -9.78 0.47 -0.43
CA ILE A 106 -11.09 0.27 -1.04
C ILE A 106 -12.13 0.26 0.06
N VAL A 107 -13.17 1.08 -0.07
CA VAL A 107 -14.20 1.22 0.95
C VAL A 107 -15.58 1.09 0.34
N LYS A 108 -16.35 0.15 0.87
CA LYS A 108 -17.77 0.00 0.53
C LYS A 108 -18.56 1.10 1.21
N GLN A 109 -19.50 1.69 0.46
CA GLN A 109 -20.42 2.73 0.91
C GLN A 109 -21.85 2.18 0.99
N GLY A 110 -22.58 2.60 2.01
CA GLY A 110 -24.04 2.39 2.08
C GLY A 110 -24.81 3.56 1.50
N SER A 111 -26.11 3.63 1.79
CA SER A 111 -27.00 4.71 1.34
C SER A 111 -26.58 6.09 1.84
N THR A 112 -25.91 6.17 2.98
CA THR A 112 -25.17 7.36 3.43
C THR A 112 -23.69 7.13 3.14
N ALA A 113 -23.16 7.91 2.21
CA ALA A 113 -21.76 7.82 1.83
C ALA A 113 -20.86 8.66 2.74
N TYR A 114 -19.75 8.09 3.13
CA TYR A 114 -18.68 8.73 3.93
C TYR A 114 -17.39 8.78 3.12
N TYR A 115 -16.38 9.50 3.61
CA TYR A 115 -15.13 9.67 2.89
C TYR A 115 -13.93 9.78 3.83
N ASN A 116 -12.73 9.61 3.27
CA ASN A 116 -11.49 9.87 3.99
C ASN A 116 -11.35 11.39 4.17
N SER A 117 -11.53 11.86 5.41
CA SER A 117 -11.53 13.29 5.74
C SER A 117 -10.16 13.81 6.21
N ALA A 118 -9.24 12.92 6.58
CA ALA A 118 -7.90 13.28 7.02
C ALA A 118 -6.91 12.14 6.74
N VAL A 119 -5.64 12.48 6.56
CA VAL A 119 -4.55 11.53 6.39
C VAL A 119 -3.45 11.81 7.40
N GLN A 120 -2.91 10.74 7.95
CA GLN A 120 -1.77 10.74 8.85
C GLN A 120 -0.69 9.79 8.31
N VAL A 121 0.56 10.08 8.63
CA VAL A 121 1.68 9.15 8.50
C VAL A 121 2.28 9.00 9.89
N ASP A 122 2.38 7.76 10.37
CA ASP A 122 2.88 7.44 11.72
C ASP A 122 2.19 8.26 12.84
N GLY A 123 0.88 8.49 12.71
CA GLY A 123 0.08 9.27 13.66
C GLY A 123 0.19 10.78 13.51
N THR A 124 1.05 11.29 12.64
CA THR A 124 1.22 12.72 12.39
C THR A 124 0.38 13.15 11.18
N GLY A 125 -0.46 14.18 11.35
CA GLY A 125 -1.29 14.72 10.28
C GLY A 125 -0.47 15.24 9.11
N VAL A 126 -0.86 14.86 7.89
CA VAL A 126 -0.27 15.35 6.63
C VAL A 126 -1.38 15.89 5.74
N THR A 127 -1.04 16.85 4.89
CA THR A 127 -1.95 17.35 3.86
C THR A 127 -1.55 16.72 2.52
N PRO A 128 -2.34 15.75 1.99
CA PRO A 128 -2.03 15.17 0.69
C PRO A 128 -2.21 16.17 -0.45
N GLU A 129 -1.41 16.00 -1.49
CA GLU A 129 -1.64 16.59 -2.80
C GLU A 129 -2.67 15.74 -3.55
N TRP A 130 -3.90 16.20 -3.56
CA TRP A 130 -5.01 15.47 -4.16
C TRP A 130 -5.08 15.66 -5.68
N GLN A 131 -5.37 14.59 -6.40
CA GLN A 131 -5.68 14.65 -7.82
C GLN A 131 -6.82 15.65 -8.07
N GLY A 132 -6.64 16.56 -9.03
CA GLY A 132 -7.60 17.63 -9.31
C GLY A 132 -7.52 18.83 -8.35
N GLY A 133 -6.57 18.83 -7.40
CA GLY A 133 -6.28 19.97 -6.52
C GLY A 133 -7.26 20.17 -5.37
N SER A 134 -8.17 19.21 -5.12
CA SER A 134 -9.15 19.30 -4.02
C SER A 134 -9.26 17.99 -3.28
N ALA A 135 -9.28 18.06 -1.95
CA ALA A 135 -9.56 16.90 -1.11
C ALA A 135 -11.00 16.39 -1.32
N PRO A 136 -11.26 15.08 -1.08
CA PRO A 136 -12.60 14.53 -1.10
C PRO A 136 -13.54 15.30 -0.17
N SER A 137 -14.77 15.52 -0.61
CA SER A 137 -15.86 16.12 0.18
C SER A 137 -17.06 15.18 0.37
N GLY A 138 -17.00 13.98 -0.19
CA GLY A 138 -18.02 12.94 -0.08
C GLY A 138 -17.57 11.63 -0.69
N GLY A 139 -18.28 10.55 -0.37
CA GLY A 139 -18.21 9.26 -1.02
C GLY A 139 -19.31 9.08 -2.06
N ASN A 140 -19.34 7.90 -2.72
CA ASN A 140 -20.38 7.51 -3.67
C ASN A 140 -21.33 6.49 -3.02
N SER A 141 -22.59 6.88 -2.77
CA SER A 141 -23.57 6.04 -2.07
C SER A 141 -23.86 4.73 -2.80
N ASP A 142 -24.07 3.67 -2.00
CA ASP A 142 -24.41 2.32 -2.46
C ASP A 142 -23.42 1.70 -3.44
N SER A 143 -22.14 2.08 -3.32
CA SER A 143 -21.09 1.75 -4.28
C SER A 143 -19.72 1.52 -3.59
N LEU A 144 -18.64 1.61 -4.34
CA LEU A 144 -17.27 1.50 -3.86
C LEU A 144 -16.50 2.79 -4.13
N ASP A 145 -15.76 3.23 -3.13
CA ASP A 145 -14.74 4.26 -3.29
C ASP A 145 -13.34 3.63 -3.21
N VAL A 146 -12.48 3.98 -4.16
CA VAL A 146 -11.08 3.56 -4.16
C VAL A 146 -10.20 4.77 -3.92
N TYR A 147 -9.43 4.72 -2.86
CA TYR A 147 -8.40 5.72 -2.56
C TYR A 147 -7.04 5.14 -2.87
N SER A 148 -6.24 5.86 -3.65
CA SER A 148 -4.84 5.52 -3.90
C SER A 148 -3.95 6.57 -3.27
N TYR A 149 -2.90 6.12 -2.56
CA TYR A 149 -1.92 7.00 -1.94
C TYR A 149 -0.52 6.58 -2.36
N THR A 150 0.27 7.53 -2.84
CA THR A 150 1.71 7.37 -3.00
C THR A 150 2.40 8.20 -1.92
N VAL A 151 3.09 7.53 -1.01
CA VAL A 151 3.82 8.16 0.09
C VAL A 151 5.30 8.18 -0.26
N ILE A 152 5.89 9.36 -0.29
CA ILE A 152 7.30 9.60 -0.59
C ILE A 152 7.98 10.07 0.68
N LYS A 153 9.02 9.36 1.14
CA LYS A 153 9.83 9.82 2.27
C LYS A 153 10.86 10.85 1.79
N THR A 154 10.71 12.09 2.24
CA THR A 154 11.57 13.22 1.84
C THR A 154 12.66 13.56 2.86
N GLY A 155 12.57 13.01 4.08
CA GLY A 155 13.53 13.21 5.15
C GLY A 155 13.15 12.41 6.40
N ASP A 156 13.86 12.63 7.50
CA ASP A 156 13.52 12.02 8.79
C ASP A 156 12.13 12.52 9.26
N ALA A 157 11.21 11.58 9.46
CA ALA A 157 9.79 11.82 9.77
C ALA A 157 9.11 12.84 8.83
N ALA A 158 9.61 13.02 7.61
CA ALA A 158 9.09 13.95 6.61
C ALA A 158 8.59 13.19 5.37
N PHE A 159 7.33 13.45 4.99
CA PHE A 159 6.65 12.73 3.92
C PHE A 159 5.86 13.68 3.02
N THR A 160 5.89 13.41 1.71
CA THR A 160 4.93 13.95 0.75
C THR A 160 3.95 12.85 0.37
N VAL A 161 2.66 13.15 0.40
CA VAL A 161 1.61 12.20 0.07
C VAL A 161 0.84 12.70 -1.15
N LEU A 162 0.85 11.91 -2.22
CA LEU A 162 0.01 12.13 -3.39
C LEU A 162 -1.23 11.24 -3.23
N ALA A 163 -2.42 11.76 -3.50
CA ALA A 163 -3.65 11.02 -3.27
C ALA A 163 -4.70 11.22 -4.37
N SER A 164 -5.52 10.20 -4.55
CA SER A 164 -6.69 10.26 -5.42
C SER A 164 -7.87 9.49 -4.81
N GLN A 165 -9.09 9.92 -5.12
CA GLN A 165 -10.32 9.17 -4.91
C GLN A 165 -10.96 8.85 -6.24
N THR A 166 -11.31 7.59 -6.46
CA THR A 166 -12.13 7.13 -7.59
C THR A 166 -13.45 6.60 -7.02
N GLN A 167 -14.54 7.21 -7.41
CA GLN A 167 -15.90 6.79 -7.08
C GLN A 167 -16.40 5.86 -8.18
N LEU A 168 -16.65 4.59 -7.82
CA LEU A 168 -17.14 3.57 -8.75
C LEU A 168 -18.66 3.47 -8.63
N ALA A 169 -19.32 3.20 -9.75
CA ALA A 169 -20.77 3.00 -9.81
C ALA A 169 -21.12 1.53 -10.06
#